data_eb4f9d80085a12c50b1d014ff1859a91
#
_entry.id   eb4f9d80085a12c50b1d014ff1859a91
#
_cell.length_a   1.000
_cell.length_b   1.000
_cell.length_c   1.000
_cell.angle_alpha   90.00
_cell.angle_beta   90.00
_cell.angle_gamma   90.00
#
_symmetry.space_group_name_H-M   'P 1'
#
loop_
_entity.id
_entity.type
_entity.pdbx_description
1 polymer ?
#
loop_
_entity_poly.entity_id
_entity_poly.type
_entity_poly.pdbx_seq_one_letter_code
_entity_poly.pdbx_strand_id
1 'polypeptide(L)'
;CLECHQGGKPKGGLHLDTLAGALKGGKSDGAAIVPGDPAKSSLLARIRSENPDEMMPPKGHRLAAADIALIEQWIKEGAAWPEYRPLSTRLTPLTDDLAFLRRVTLDTVGVPPSPDEIAAFAADASPDKRAKAVDRLLADPRAADHQMGYWQDVLAENPNILNPTLNNSGPFRWWIYESLIDRKPLDLMVTELLRLKGSSAAGGPAGFGIASQNDVPMAAKATIVTTAFLGVETKCARCHDSPAHTSKQEQVFALAALLETKAVKVPATSSVSMAKLREGGRKPLIEVTLEPGTSVEPHWPFPEFSQESVADELALDPKDPRDRLATLVTAPQNERFAQVMANRIWARLMGRGIVDQPWDWERSKHSHPALLRWLGRELVRSGYDADHVRRLILNSHAYQRATDLTQKLPNPLYVAPAPRRLSAEQVVDSMFATTGKPFRTEEASLDIDSIREQANSVTLGQPRRAWMLTSTSNERDRPALALPRIQAVCDVMAAFGWRASRPDPVTDRESAANSLQPAILSNGTMGTWITRLSDDHGVTALAFDAKSPSDFVDELFVRVLTRHPTAAEKAKYEAYLADGFADRVLPPPLSAPPGKRKPAYYVSWSNHL
;
A
#
# COMPACT_ATOMS: atom_id res chain seq x y z
N CYS A 1 -27.61 15.73 -20.90
CA CYS A 1 -27.26 16.86 -21.80
C CYS A 1 -26.31 16.41 -22.91
N LEU A 2 -25.19 15.80 -22.58
CA LEU A 2 -24.15 15.42 -23.55
C LEU A 2 -24.62 14.39 -24.58
N GLU A 3 -25.52 13.46 -24.25
CA GLU A 3 -26.08 12.49 -25.21
C GLU A 3 -26.68 13.16 -26.46
N CYS A 4 -27.21 14.40 -26.31
CA CYS A 4 -27.82 15.13 -27.39
C CYS A 4 -27.00 16.32 -27.92
N HIS A 5 -26.11 16.87 -27.07
CA HIS A 5 -25.40 18.14 -27.35
C HIS A 5 -23.88 17.96 -27.41
N GLN A 6 -23.42 16.89 -28.08
CA GLN A 6 -21.99 16.62 -28.33
C GLN A 6 -21.75 16.02 -29.72
N GLY A 7 -20.50 16.01 -30.16
CA GLY A 7 -20.03 15.31 -31.36
C GLY A 7 -20.39 16.02 -32.68
N GLY A 8 -20.29 15.31 -33.80
CA GLY A 8 -20.36 15.92 -35.15
C GLY A 8 -21.71 16.47 -35.60
N LYS A 9 -22.84 16.05 -34.98
CA LYS A 9 -24.22 16.55 -35.32
C LYS A 9 -25.06 16.73 -34.04
N PRO A 10 -24.71 17.69 -33.17
CA PRO A 10 -25.46 17.90 -31.94
C PRO A 10 -26.87 18.45 -32.22
N LYS A 11 -27.85 18.02 -31.40
CA LYS A 11 -29.22 18.52 -31.52
C LYS A 11 -29.27 20.05 -31.30
N GLY A 12 -30.03 20.75 -32.15
CA GLY A 12 -30.10 22.21 -32.11
C GLY A 12 -28.78 22.92 -32.44
N GLY A 13 -27.76 22.22 -32.91
CA GLY A 13 -26.44 22.80 -33.18
C GLY A 13 -25.67 23.25 -31.92
N LEU A 14 -26.14 22.87 -30.74
CA LEU A 14 -25.52 23.24 -29.47
C LEU A 14 -24.46 22.20 -29.07
N HIS A 15 -23.24 22.66 -28.88
CA HIS A 15 -22.13 21.89 -28.34
C HIS A 15 -21.92 22.21 -26.84
N LEU A 16 -22.21 21.25 -25.96
CA LEU A 16 -21.91 21.33 -24.53
C LEU A 16 -20.67 20.51 -24.13
N ASP A 17 -20.00 19.93 -25.12
CA ASP A 17 -18.75 19.19 -24.96
C ASP A 17 -17.51 20.10 -25.12
N THR A 18 -17.68 21.35 -25.48
CA THR A 18 -16.60 22.33 -25.61
C THR A 18 -17.00 23.70 -25.05
N LEU A 19 -16.04 24.42 -24.45
CA LEU A 19 -16.25 25.78 -23.97
C LEU A 19 -16.70 26.70 -25.12
N ALA A 20 -16.03 26.66 -26.26
CA ALA A 20 -16.35 27.46 -27.41
C ALA A 20 -17.78 27.21 -27.89
N GLY A 21 -18.24 25.96 -27.89
CA GLY A 21 -19.62 25.60 -28.26
C GLY A 21 -20.65 26.09 -27.25
N ALA A 22 -20.36 25.99 -25.98
CA ALA A 22 -21.22 26.45 -24.90
C ALA A 22 -21.36 28.00 -24.88
N LEU A 23 -20.26 28.71 -25.13
CA LEU A 23 -20.26 30.19 -25.26
C LEU A 23 -20.95 30.67 -26.53
N LYS A 24 -20.83 29.90 -27.63
CA LYS A 24 -21.52 30.24 -28.91
C LYS A 24 -23.02 29.99 -28.82
N GLY A 25 -23.44 28.95 -28.14
CA GLY A 25 -24.83 28.52 -28.06
C GLY A 25 -25.33 27.73 -29.28
N GLY A 26 -26.63 27.45 -29.31
CA GLY A 26 -27.30 26.71 -30.37
C GLY A 26 -27.93 27.61 -31.43
N LYS A 27 -28.77 27.01 -32.32
CA LYS A 27 -29.43 27.72 -33.40
C LYS A 27 -30.57 28.63 -32.95
N SER A 28 -31.22 28.31 -31.82
CA SER A 28 -32.46 28.99 -31.39
C SER A 28 -32.21 30.01 -30.28
N ASP A 29 -31.19 29.81 -29.46
CA ASP A 29 -30.91 30.62 -28.28
C ASP A 29 -29.50 31.22 -28.40
N GLY A 30 -29.25 32.29 -27.70
CA GLY A 30 -27.91 32.86 -27.58
C GLY A 30 -26.96 31.91 -26.84
N ALA A 31 -25.90 32.45 -26.24
CA ALA A 31 -24.92 31.68 -25.50
C ALA A 31 -25.59 30.73 -24.48
N ALA A 32 -25.22 29.46 -24.52
CA ALA A 32 -25.72 28.50 -23.52
C ALA A 32 -25.17 28.82 -22.12
N ILE A 33 -23.95 29.33 -22.06
CA ILE A 33 -23.29 29.78 -20.85
C ILE A 33 -22.69 31.16 -21.06
N VAL A 34 -23.03 32.09 -20.18
CA VAL A 34 -22.40 33.39 -20.06
C VAL A 34 -21.61 33.42 -18.75
N PRO A 35 -20.28 33.34 -18.79
CA PRO A 35 -19.46 33.33 -17.57
C PRO A 35 -19.75 34.53 -16.67
N GLY A 36 -20.02 34.28 -15.40
CA GLY A 36 -20.36 35.29 -14.41
C GLY A 36 -21.83 35.77 -14.44
N ASP A 37 -22.61 35.38 -15.44
CA ASP A 37 -24.00 35.85 -15.60
C ASP A 37 -24.97 34.66 -15.78
N PRO A 38 -25.46 34.06 -14.69
CA PRO A 38 -26.45 32.99 -14.75
C PRO A 38 -27.76 33.39 -15.44
N ALA A 39 -28.19 34.67 -15.32
CA ALA A 39 -29.46 35.12 -15.85
C ALA A 39 -29.47 35.20 -17.41
N LYS A 40 -28.31 35.43 -18.03
CA LYS A 40 -28.13 35.43 -19.48
C LYS A 40 -27.74 34.07 -20.07
N SER A 41 -27.57 33.04 -19.22
CA SER A 41 -27.19 31.71 -19.65
C SER A 41 -28.43 30.91 -20.06
N SER A 42 -28.63 30.69 -21.38
CA SER A 42 -29.80 29.98 -21.89
C SER A 42 -29.90 28.52 -21.41
N LEU A 43 -28.79 27.90 -21.05
CA LEU A 43 -28.77 26.59 -20.43
C LEU A 43 -29.60 26.54 -19.13
N LEU A 44 -29.43 27.52 -18.24
CA LEU A 44 -30.21 27.61 -17.00
C LEU A 44 -31.68 27.85 -17.24
N ALA A 45 -32.02 28.72 -18.18
CA ALA A 45 -33.41 28.98 -18.55
C ALA A 45 -34.08 27.67 -19.02
N ARG A 46 -33.42 26.88 -19.86
CA ARG A 46 -33.95 25.63 -20.42
C ARG A 46 -34.08 24.50 -19.37
N ILE A 47 -33.13 24.33 -18.48
CA ILE A 47 -33.21 23.28 -17.44
C ILE A 47 -34.17 23.63 -16.31
N ARG A 48 -34.52 24.90 -16.14
CA ARG A 48 -35.54 25.42 -15.21
C ARG A 48 -36.95 25.49 -15.78
N SER A 49 -37.07 25.58 -17.10
CA SER A 49 -38.37 25.75 -17.74
C SER A 49 -39.32 24.60 -17.43
N GLU A 50 -40.57 24.92 -17.13
CA GLU A 50 -41.67 23.96 -16.97
C GLU A 50 -42.49 23.83 -18.26
N ASN A 51 -42.23 24.69 -19.26
CA ASN A 51 -42.87 24.62 -20.56
C ASN A 51 -42.36 23.39 -21.33
N PRO A 52 -43.24 22.43 -21.73
CA PRO A 52 -42.86 21.24 -22.46
C PRO A 52 -42.08 21.48 -23.77
N ASP A 53 -42.30 22.60 -24.40
CA ASP A 53 -41.66 22.96 -25.68
C ASP A 53 -40.26 23.56 -25.50
N GLU A 54 -39.91 23.97 -24.28
CA GLU A 54 -38.67 24.65 -23.97
C GLU A 54 -37.76 23.88 -23.00
N MET A 55 -38.37 23.01 -22.19
CA MET A 55 -37.65 22.35 -21.13
C MET A 55 -36.59 21.39 -21.64
N MET A 56 -35.48 21.28 -20.86
CA MET A 56 -34.42 20.32 -21.09
C MET A 56 -34.14 19.48 -19.80
N PRO A 57 -34.02 18.15 -19.93
CA PRO A 57 -34.21 17.36 -21.16
C PRO A 57 -35.70 17.27 -21.54
N PRO A 58 -36.00 17.15 -22.85
CA PRO A 58 -37.40 17.09 -23.32
C PRO A 58 -38.09 15.76 -23.01
N LYS A 59 -37.32 14.74 -22.65
CA LYS A 59 -37.79 13.39 -22.20
C LYS A 59 -36.82 12.86 -21.15
N GLY A 60 -37.37 12.08 -20.19
CA GLY A 60 -36.59 11.46 -19.13
C GLY A 60 -36.59 12.25 -17.82
N HIS A 61 -35.67 11.90 -16.92
CA HIS A 61 -35.59 12.53 -15.61
C HIS A 61 -35.02 13.95 -15.72
N ARG A 62 -35.69 14.90 -15.10
CA ARG A 62 -35.19 16.28 -14.92
C ARG A 62 -34.00 16.28 -13.92
N LEU A 63 -33.15 17.28 -14.06
CA LEU A 63 -32.11 17.54 -13.07
C LEU A 63 -32.73 17.90 -11.72
N ALA A 64 -32.14 17.42 -10.66
CA ALA A 64 -32.55 17.78 -9.31
C ALA A 64 -32.27 19.28 -9.05
N ALA A 65 -33.07 19.92 -8.18
CA ALA A 65 -32.88 21.32 -7.84
C ALA A 65 -31.44 21.61 -7.33
N ALA A 66 -30.86 20.69 -6.61
CA ALA A 66 -29.47 20.79 -6.13
C ALA A 66 -28.45 20.83 -7.28
N ASP A 67 -28.65 20.02 -8.32
CA ASP A 67 -27.77 20.00 -9.49
C ASP A 67 -27.89 21.30 -10.31
N ILE A 68 -29.12 21.82 -10.43
CA ILE A 68 -29.38 23.11 -11.10
C ILE A 68 -28.69 24.24 -10.32
N ALA A 69 -28.78 24.24 -8.99
CA ALA A 69 -28.10 25.23 -8.16
C ALA A 69 -26.57 25.16 -8.27
N LEU A 70 -26.01 23.95 -8.41
CA LEU A 70 -24.58 23.76 -8.61
C LEU A 70 -24.10 24.33 -9.95
N ILE A 71 -24.88 24.12 -11.02
CA ILE A 71 -24.60 24.67 -12.35
C ILE A 71 -24.68 26.22 -12.32
N GLU A 72 -25.68 26.77 -11.63
CA GLU A 72 -25.82 28.20 -11.44
C GLU A 72 -24.62 28.81 -10.73
N GLN A 73 -24.22 28.21 -9.62
CA GLN A 73 -23.07 28.65 -8.84
C GLN A 73 -21.78 28.61 -9.70
N TRP A 74 -21.55 27.52 -10.42
CA TRP A 74 -20.41 27.39 -11.32
C TRP A 74 -20.39 28.49 -12.41
N ILE A 75 -21.54 28.80 -13.00
CA ILE A 75 -21.64 29.90 -13.99
C ILE A 75 -21.34 31.23 -13.32
N LYS A 76 -21.88 31.47 -12.12
CA LYS A 76 -21.66 32.72 -11.35
C LYS A 76 -20.18 32.91 -11.00
N GLU A 77 -19.46 31.83 -10.75
CA GLU A 77 -18.01 31.81 -10.43
C GLU A 77 -17.13 31.96 -11.70
N GLY A 78 -17.74 32.24 -12.88
CA GLY A 78 -17.02 32.49 -14.12
C GLY A 78 -16.93 31.27 -15.05
N ALA A 79 -17.70 30.22 -14.80
CA ALA A 79 -17.78 28.99 -15.61
C ALA A 79 -16.39 28.47 -16.04
N ALA A 80 -15.49 28.35 -15.07
CA ALA A 80 -14.14 27.86 -15.31
C ALA A 80 -14.20 26.49 -16.02
N TRP A 81 -13.86 26.49 -17.30
CA TRP A 81 -13.89 25.29 -18.14
C TRP A 81 -12.46 24.79 -18.30
N PRO A 82 -12.15 23.60 -17.77
CA PRO A 82 -10.84 23.03 -18.00
C PRO A 82 -10.63 22.83 -19.52
N GLU A 83 -9.50 23.24 -20.06
CA GLU A 83 -9.13 22.89 -21.43
C GLU A 83 -9.31 21.40 -21.67
N TYR A 84 -10.34 21.01 -22.38
CA TYR A 84 -10.57 19.62 -22.77
C TYR A 84 -9.55 19.28 -23.85
N ARG A 85 -8.44 18.67 -23.39
CA ARG A 85 -7.59 17.92 -24.32
C ARG A 85 -8.15 16.49 -24.38
N PRO A 86 -8.48 15.97 -25.56
CA PRO A 86 -8.95 14.59 -25.68
C PRO A 86 -8.03 13.64 -24.94
N LEU A 87 -8.58 12.76 -24.11
CA LEU A 87 -7.79 11.77 -23.35
C LEU A 87 -6.83 10.99 -24.27
N SER A 88 -7.27 10.69 -25.50
CA SER A 88 -6.48 9.98 -26.51
C SER A 88 -5.15 10.65 -26.86
N THR A 89 -5.03 12.00 -26.76
CA THR A 89 -3.78 12.72 -27.08
C THR A 89 -2.79 12.78 -25.91
N ARG A 90 -3.19 12.34 -24.72
CA ARG A 90 -2.37 12.36 -23.50
C ARG A 90 -1.92 10.98 -23.07
N LEU A 91 -2.54 9.94 -23.60
CA LEU A 91 -2.24 8.58 -23.21
C LEU A 91 -0.90 8.14 -23.77
N THR A 92 -0.01 7.66 -22.93
CA THR A 92 1.20 6.99 -23.41
C THR A 92 0.84 5.66 -24.11
N PRO A 93 1.65 5.17 -25.05
CA PRO A 93 1.44 3.86 -25.65
C PRO A 93 1.51 2.73 -24.61
N LEU A 94 1.07 1.54 -24.96
CA LEU A 94 1.35 0.36 -24.14
C LEU A 94 2.86 0.14 -24.09
N THR A 95 3.34 -0.23 -22.91
CA THR A 95 4.77 -0.53 -22.73
C THR A 95 5.17 -1.83 -23.47
N ASP A 96 6.46 -1.99 -23.73
CA ASP A 96 6.99 -3.24 -24.24
C ASP A 96 6.81 -4.40 -23.24
N ASP A 97 7.00 -5.61 -23.72
CA ASP A 97 6.74 -6.83 -22.96
C ASP A 97 7.68 -7.02 -21.76
N LEU A 98 8.95 -6.68 -21.90
CA LEU A 98 9.93 -6.85 -20.82
C LEU A 98 9.70 -5.81 -19.71
N ALA A 99 9.40 -4.56 -20.09
CA ALA A 99 9.05 -3.53 -19.13
C ALA A 99 7.72 -3.85 -18.43
N PHE A 100 6.74 -4.42 -19.15
CA PHE A 100 5.51 -4.94 -18.54
C PHE A 100 5.82 -6.04 -17.53
N LEU A 101 6.59 -7.07 -17.96
CA LEU A 101 6.93 -8.20 -17.09
C LEU A 101 7.64 -7.73 -15.81
N ARG A 102 8.65 -6.85 -15.95
CA ARG A 102 9.34 -6.28 -14.79
C ARG A 102 8.37 -5.57 -13.83
N ARG A 103 7.49 -4.72 -14.36
CA ARG A 103 6.53 -3.97 -13.54
C ARG A 103 5.57 -4.90 -12.82
N VAL A 104 4.94 -5.80 -13.55
CA VAL A 104 3.92 -6.68 -12.95
C VAL A 104 4.54 -7.64 -11.93
N THR A 105 5.76 -8.13 -12.15
CA THR A 105 6.45 -8.98 -11.18
C THR A 105 6.81 -8.20 -9.91
N LEU A 106 7.35 -6.99 -10.04
CA LEU A 106 7.61 -6.12 -8.89
C LEU A 106 6.34 -5.75 -8.11
N ASP A 107 5.23 -5.54 -8.80
CA ASP A 107 3.96 -5.12 -8.19
C ASP A 107 3.17 -6.30 -7.58
N THR A 108 3.47 -7.54 -7.96
CA THR A 108 2.79 -8.74 -7.47
C THR A 108 3.63 -9.54 -6.48
N VAL A 109 4.87 -9.87 -6.82
CA VAL A 109 5.76 -10.72 -5.99
C VAL A 109 6.92 -9.96 -5.35
N GLY A 110 7.04 -8.66 -5.61
CA GLY A 110 7.94 -7.75 -4.91
C GLY A 110 9.39 -7.75 -5.36
N VAL A 111 9.78 -8.63 -6.27
CA VAL A 111 11.15 -8.75 -6.80
C VAL A 111 11.13 -8.74 -8.33
N PRO A 112 12.23 -8.42 -9.02
CA PRO A 112 12.32 -8.57 -10.46
C PRO A 112 12.14 -10.02 -10.92
N PRO A 113 11.68 -10.25 -12.16
CA PRO A 113 11.58 -11.61 -12.68
C PRO A 113 12.96 -12.28 -12.79
N SER A 114 13.01 -13.58 -12.55
CA SER A 114 14.21 -14.38 -12.74
C SER A 114 14.57 -14.52 -14.24
N PRO A 115 15.81 -14.87 -14.58
CA PRO A 115 16.18 -15.17 -15.96
C PRO A 115 15.26 -16.20 -16.63
N ASP A 116 14.88 -17.26 -15.91
CA ASP A 116 13.99 -18.31 -16.42
C ASP A 116 12.56 -17.77 -16.67
N GLU A 117 12.05 -16.93 -15.79
CA GLU A 117 10.75 -16.28 -15.97
C GLU A 117 10.76 -15.32 -17.18
N ILE A 118 11.87 -14.62 -17.41
CA ILE A 118 12.05 -13.74 -18.57
C ILE A 118 12.08 -14.57 -19.85
N ALA A 119 12.88 -15.64 -19.88
CA ALA A 119 13.00 -16.51 -21.04
C ALA A 119 11.66 -17.19 -21.39
N ALA A 120 10.96 -17.72 -20.39
CA ALA A 120 9.65 -18.34 -20.59
C ALA A 120 8.61 -17.35 -21.13
N PHE A 121 8.58 -16.13 -20.59
CA PHE A 121 7.66 -15.09 -21.06
C PHE A 121 7.99 -14.59 -22.48
N ALA A 122 9.28 -14.47 -22.80
CA ALA A 122 9.73 -14.06 -24.14
C ALA A 122 9.41 -15.13 -25.19
N ALA A 123 9.48 -16.41 -24.84
CA ALA A 123 9.19 -17.54 -25.72
C ALA A 123 7.68 -17.73 -25.97
N ASP A 124 6.81 -17.20 -25.12
CA ASP A 124 5.36 -17.28 -25.30
C ASP A 124 4.88 -16.32 -26.40
N ALA A 125 4.47 -16.87 -27.54
CA ALA A 125 3.94 -16.12 -28.68
C ALA A 125 2.42 -15.88 -28.60
N SER A 126 1.75 -16.33 -27.53
CA SER A 126 0.29 -16.20 -27.43
C SER A 126 -0.15 -14.74 -27.21
N PRO A 127 -1.29 -14.32 -27.80
CA PRO A 127 -1.77 -12.94 -27.68
C PRO A 127 -2.19 -12.57 -26.25
N ASP A 128 -2.45 -13.56 -25.41
CA ASP A 128 -2.88 -13.42 -24.00
C ASP A 128 -1.74 -13.64 -23.00
N LYS A 129 -0.47 -13.70 -23.44
CA LYS A 129 0.69 -13.98 -22.57
C LYS A 129 0.81 -13.05 -21.36
N ARG A 130 0.38 -11.77 -21.49
CA ARG A 130 0.37 -10.82 -20.38
C ARG A 130 -0.67 -11.21 -19.32
N ALA A 131 -1.87 -11.60 -19.74
CA ALA A 131 -2.91 -12.07 -18.82
C ALA A 131 -2.49 -13.37 -18.12
N LYS A 132 -1.90 -14.30 -18.85
CA LYS A 132 -1.34 -15.54 -18.27
C LYS A 132 -0.23 -15.24 -17.25
N ALA A 133 0.64 -14.27 -17.54
CA ALA A 133 1.68 -13.85 -16.60
C ALA A 133 1.07 -13.23 -15.32
N VAL A 134 0.02 -12.41 -15.46
CA VAL A 134 -0.73 -11.87 -14.31
C VAL A 134 -1.30 -12.99 -13.46
N ASP A 135 -2.00 -13.98 -14.07
CA ASP A 135 -2.61 -15.09 -13.34
C ASP A 135 -1.57 -15.94 -12.61
N ARG A 136 -0.46 -16.26 -13.27
CA ARG A 136 0.66 -16.99 -12.68
C ARG A 136 1.26 -16.25 -11.48
N LEU A 137 1.49 -14.95 -11.62
CA LEU A 137 2.11 -14.13 -10.56
C LEU A 137 1.18 -13.90 -9.37
N LEU A 138 -0.13 -13.75 -9.58
CA LEU A 138 -1.11 -13.68 -8.50
C LEU A 138 -1.22 -15.00 -7.73
N ALA A 139 -1.01 -16.14 -8.40
CA ALA A 139 -1.00 -17.45 -7.77
C ALA A 139 0.34 -17.80 -7.08
N ASP A 140 1.38 -17.02 -7.30
CA ASP A 140 2.72 -17.27 -6.75
C ASP A 140 2.77 -17.01 -5.24
N PRO A 141 3.29 -17.94 -4.42
CA PRO A 141 3.43 -17.74 -2.98
C PRO A 141 4.22 -16.48 -2.59
N ARG A 142 5.16 -16.04 -3.42
CA ARG A 142 5.92 -14.79 -3.20
C ARG A 142 5.01 -13.55 -3.14
N ALA A 143 3.79 -13.63 -3.68
CA ALA A 143 2.82 -12.54 -3.58
C ALA A 143 2.41 -12.25 -2.13
N ALA A 144 2.35 -13.26 -1.27
CA ALA A 144 2.12 -13.08 0.17
C ALA A 144 3.30 -12.34 0.82
N ASP A 145 4.54 -12.75 0.55
CA ASP A 145 5.74 -12.07 1.04
C ASP A 145 5.73 -10.57 0.69
N HIS A 146 5.40 -10.23 -0.56
CA HIS A 146 5.34 -8.84 -1.01
C HIS A 146 4.27 -8.02 -0.30
N GLN A 147 3.16 -8.63 0.09
CA GLN A 147 2.07 -7.93 0.76
C GLN A 147 2.33 -7.70 2.26
N MET A 148 3.22 -8.48 2.88
CA MET A 148 3.42 -8.45 4.32
C MET A 148 3.79 -7.07 4.85
N GLY A 149 4.81 -6.41 4.29
CA GLY A 149 5.23 -5.08 4.78
C GLY A 149 4.10 -4.05 4.75
N TYR A 150 3.22 -4.12 3.75
CA TYR A 150 2.06 -3.26 3.66
C TYR A 150 1.00 -3.57 4.73
N TRP A 151 0.64 -4.85 4.92
CA TRP A 151 -0.35 -5.22 5.91
C TRP A 151 0.14 -5.02 7.35
N GLN A 152 1.43 -5.20 7.60
CA GLN A 152 2.06 -4.84 8.87
C GLN A 152 1.88 -3.34 9.19
N ASP A 153 2.00 -2.46 8.19
CA ASP A 153 1.75 -1.03 8.36
C ASP A 153 0.26 -0.71 8.54
N VAL A 154 -0.63 -1.32 7.73
CA VAL A 154 -2.09 -1.11 7.82
C VAL A 154 -2.63 -1.52 9.18
N LEU A 155 -2.16 -2.64 9.72
CA LEU A 155 -2.62 -3.19 11.00
C LEU A 155 -1.79 -2.71 12.20
N ALA A 156 -0.84 -1.79 11.97
CA ALA A 156 0.09 -1.29 12.98
C ALA A 156 0.76 -2.43 13.77
N GLU A 157 1.12 -3.52 13.07
CA GLU A 157 1.86 -4.62 13.70
C GLU A 157 3.22 -4.10 14.16
N ASN A 158 3.43 -4.07 15.46
CA ASN A 158 4.65 -3.54 16.05
C ASN A 158 5.57 -4.66 16.55
N PRO A 159 6.64 -4.98 15.80
CA PRO A 159 7.54 -6.06 16.16
C PRO A 159 8.34 -5.81 17.44
N ASN A 160 8.39 -4.57 17.93
CA ASN A 160 9.09 -4.23 19.16
C ASN A 160 8.25 -4.44 20.43
N ILE A 161 6.95 -4.74 20.28
CA ILE A 161 6.11 -5.13 21.41
C ILE A 161 6.29 -6.61 21.64
N LEU A 162 7.23 -6.94 22.47
CA LEU A 162 7.55 -8.31 22.83
C LEU A 162 6.93 -8.60 24.20
N ASN A 163 6.03 -9.58 24.24
CA ASN A 163 5.51 -10.13 25.49
C ASN A 163 5.89 -11.61 25.59
N PRO A 164 6.77 -11.99 26.52
CA PRO A 164 7.27 -13.36 26.63
C PRO A 164 6.16 -14.41 26.81
N THR A 165 5.09 -14.06 27.54
CA THR A 165 3.96 -14.97 27.78
C THR A 165 3.11 -15.23 26.54
N LEU A 166 3.20 -14.39 25.53
CA LEU A 166 2.37 -14.45 24.33
C LEU A 166 3.17 -14.72 23.06
N ASN A 167 4.48 -14.94 23.22
CA ASN A 167 5.39 -15.04 22.08
C ASN A 167 5.19 -13.91 21.03
N ASN A 168 4.83 -12.72 21.50
CA ASN A 168 4.80 -11.46 20.81
C ASN A 168 3.79 -11.26 19.69
N SER A 169 4.18 -10.32 18.82
CA SER A 169 3.62 -10.18 17.50
C SER A 169 3.90 -11.40 16.60
N GLY A 170 4.75 -12.34 17.01
CA GLY A 170 5.08 -13.52 16.22
C GLY A 170 3.85 -14.28 15.73
N PRO A 171 2.96 -14.74 16.61
CA PRO A 171 1.72 -15.39 16.21
C PRO A 171 0.81 -14.50 15.34
N PHE A 172 0.71 -13.21 15.63
CA PHE A 172 -0.09 -12.28 14.85
C PHE A 172 0.52 -12.03 13.47
N ARG A 173 1.83 -11.84 13.39
CA ARG A 173 2.57 -11.69 12.14
C ARG A 173 2.36 -12.91 11.23
N TRP A 174 2.47 -14.11 11.78
CA TRP A 174 2.28 -15.34 11.03
C TRP A 174 0.83 -15.55 10.60
N TRP A 175 -0.15 -15.16 11.44
CA TRP A 175 -1.54 -15.18 11.03
C TRP A 175 -1.82 -14.24 9.85
N ILE A 176 -1.20 -13.05 9.81
CA ILE A 176 -1.28 -12.16 8.63
C ILE A 176 -0.70 -12.89 7.40
N TYR A 177 0.49 -13.47 7.55
CA TYR A 177 1.16 -14.17 6.45
C TYR A 177 0.34 -15.37 5.93
N GLU A 178 -0.15 -16.22 6.82
CA GLU A 178 -1.01 -17.37 6.48
C GLU A 178 -2.30 -16.92 5.79
N SER A 179 -2.93 -15.84 6.27
CA SER A 179 -4.12 -15.27 5.63
C SER A 179 -3.83 -14.81 4.19
N LEU A 180 -2.63 -14.32 3.91
CA LEU A 180 -2.21 -13.90 2.57
C LEU A 180 -1.83 -15.10 1.68
N ILE A 181 -1.15 -16.12 2.22
CA ILE A 181 -0.80 -17.37 1.49
C ILE A 181 -2.08 -18.12 1.08
N ASP A 182 -3.03 -18.21 1.99
CA ASP A 182 -4.32 -18.86 1.75
C ASP A 182 -5.25 -18.02 0.87
N ARG A 183 -4.83 -16.81 0.49
CA ARG A 183 -5.65 -15.85 -0.27
C ARG A 183 -7.03 -15.68 0.37
N LYS A 184 -7.03 -15.57 1.71
CA LYS A 184 -8.26 -15.45 2.49
C LYS A 184 -9.10 -14.28 1.99
N PRO A 185 -10.41 -14.45 1.76
CA PRO A 185 -11.32 -13.34 1.44
C PRO A 185 -11.18 -12.19 2.44
N LEU A 186 -11.18 -10.96 1.96
CA LEU A 186 -10.88 -9.79 2.80
C LEU A 186 -11.91 -9.59 3.92
N ASP A 187 -13.17 -9.89 3.68
CA ASP A 187 -14.24 -9.84 4.68
C ASP A 187 -14.00 -10.87 5.80
N LEU A 188 -13.61 -12.10 5.43
CA LEU A 188 -13.28 -13.15 6.41
C LEU A 188 -12.04 -12.78 7.21
N MET A 189 -10.98 -12.30 6.56
CA MET A 189 -9.74 -11.86 7.23
C MET A 189 -10.05 -10.76 8.27
N VAL A 190 -10.85 -9.78 7.90
CA VAL A 190 -11.23 -8.67 8.81
C VAL A 190 -12.19 -9.14 9.89
N THR A 191 -13.12 -10.03 9.58
CA THR A 191 -14.02 -10.65 10.56
C THR A 191 -13.24 -11.41 11.63
N GLU A 192 -12.31 -12.27 11.24
CA GLU A 192 -11.44 -12.98 12.19
C GLU A 192 -10.61 -12.01 13.05
N LEU A 193 -10.05 -10.98 12.43
CA LEU A 193 -9.27 -9.95 13.11
C LEU A 193 -10.09 -9.26 14.22
N LEU A 194 -11.31 -8.84 13.90
CA LEU A 194 -12.17 -8.08 14.83
C LEU A 194 -12.76 -8.95 15.95
N ARG A 195 -13.01 -10.22 15.66
CA ARG A 195 -13.46 -11.18 16.68
C ARG A 195 -12.40 -11.47 17.74
N LEU A 196 -11.12 -11.27 17.44
CA LEU A 196 -9.99 -11.51 18.34
C LEU A 196 -9.99 -12.91 18.97
N LYS A 197 -10.55 -13.91 18.28
CA LYS A 197 -10.62 -15.30 18.79
C LYS A 197 -9.27 -15.98 18.61
N GLY A 198 -8.82 -16.66 19.65
CA GLY A 198 -7.54 -17.34 19.71
C GLY A 198 -7.11 -17.48 21.16
N SER A 199 -5.98 -18.10 21.39
CA SER A 199 -5.38 -18.19 22.72
C SER A 199 -4.06 -17.43 22.78
N SER A 200 -3.64 -17.06 23.98
CA SER A 200 -2.33 -16.47 24.22
C SER A 200 -1.19 -17.40 23.77
N ALA A 201 -1.41 -18.70 23.78
CA ALA A 201 -0.43 -19.71 23.37
C ALA A 201 -0.48 -19.98 21.85
N ALA A 202 -1.68 -20.00 21.24
CA ALA A 202 -1.86 -20.27 19.82
C ALA A 202 -1.75 -19.01 18.95
N GLY A 203 -1.90 -17.83 19.54
CA GLY A 203 -1.82 -16.53 18.85
C GLY A 203 -2.95 -16.30 17.87
N GLY A 204 -2.64 -16.18 16.60
CA GLY A 204 -3.60 -15.88 15.55
C GLY A 204 -4.13 -14.44 15.63
N PRO A 205 -5.41 -14.21 15.28
CA PRO A 205 -6.00 -12.87 15.30
C PRO A 205 -6.08 -12.25 16.70
N ALA A 206 -6.06 -13.04 17.78
CA ALA A 206 -5.98 -12.53 19.15
C ALA A 206 -4.72 -11.68 19.39
N GLY A 207 -3.65 -11.92 18.65
CA GLY A 207 -2.43 -11.11 18.68
C GLY A 207 -2.66 -9.64 18.28
N PHE A 208 -3.68 -9.35 17.51
CA PHE A 208 -4.08 -7.98 17.21
C PHE A 208 -4.43 -7.20 18.47
N GLY A 209 -5.06 -7.82 19.46
CA GLY A 209 -5.36 -7.20 20.76
C GLY A 209 -4.13 -6.70 21.53
N ILE A 210 -2.94 -7.23 21.24
CA ILE A 210 -1.70 -6.97 21.99
C ILE A 210 -0.76 -6.03 21.23
N ALA A 211 -0.88 -5.94 19.91
CA ALA A 211 0.08 -5.29 19.02
C ALA A 211 0.18 -3.75 19.17
N SER A 212 -0.46 -3.12 20.14
CA SER A 212 -0.19 -1.72 20.48
C SER A 212 -0.09 -1.54 21.99
N GLN A 213 1.00 -0.93 22.43
CA GLN A 213 1.13 -0.48 23.80
C GLN A 213 0.41 0.86 23.96
N ASN A 214 -0.59 0.87 24.81
CA ASN A 214 -1.35 2.06 25.14
C ASN A 214 -2.03 1.88 26.48
N ASP A 215 -2.34 2.98 27.13
CA ASP A 215 -3.15 3.02 28.36
C ASP A 215 -4.60 2.54 28.11
N VAL A 216 -5.09 2.64 26.86
CA VAL A 216 -6.34 2.02 26.40
C VAL A 216 -6.05 1.26 25.10
N PRO A 217 -5.58 0.03 25.17
CA PRO A 217 -5.22 -0.74 23.98
C PRO A 217 -6.34 -0.82 22.94
N MET A 218 -7.60 -0.97 23.35
CA MET A 218 -8.72 -1.06 22.41
C MET A 218 -9.08 0.27 21.74
N ALA A 219 -8.79 1.42 22.34
CA ALA A 219 -8.93 2.72 21.65
C ALA A 219 -7.90 2.86 20.51
N ALA A 220 -6.68 2.34 20.70
CA ALA A 220 -5.71 2.27 19.61
C ALA A 220 -6.17 1.31 18.51
N LYS A 221 -6.78 0.17 18.86
CA LYS A 221 -7.36 -0.76 17.87
C LYS A 221 -8.52 -0.13 17.12
N ALA A 222 -9.40 0.59 17.80
CA ALA A 222 -10.49 1.33 17.17
C ALA A 222 -9.95 2.29 16.09
N THR A 223 -8.87 3.02 16.38
CA THR A 223 -8.19 3.88 15.40
C THR A 223 -7.64 3.09 14.22
N ILE A 224 -7.07 1.91 14.44
CA ILE A 224 -6.60 1.05 13.35
C ILE A 224 -7.80 0.59 12.50
N VAL A 225 -8.89 0.14 13.11
CA VAL A 225 -10.08 -0.34 12.41
C VAL A 225 -10.68 0.75 11.52
N THR A 226 -10.88 1.95 12.07
CA THR A 226 -11.46 3.08 11.31
C THR A 226 -10.57 3.51 10.15
N THR A 227 -9.28 3.62 10.38
CA THR A 227 -8.29 4.05 9.39
C THR A 227 -8.08 2.97 8.31
N ALA A 228 -7.95 1.70 8.73
CA ALA A 228 -7.64 0.59 7.82
C ALA A 228 -8.83 0.24 6.92
N PHE A 229 -10.04 0.17 7.48
CA PHE A 229 -11.18 -0.47 6.84
C PHE A 229 -12.31 0.49 6.46
N LEU A 230 -12.39 1.65 7.11
CA LEU A 230 -13.45 2.63 6.86
C LEU A 230 -12.93 3.94 6.23
N GLY A 231 -11.60 4.16 6.18
CA GLY A 231 -11.02 5.39 5.67
C GLY A 231 -11.38 6.62 6.51
N VAL A 232 -11.56 6.43 7.82
CA VAL A 232 -11.88 7.48 8.79
C VAL A 232 -10.67 7.72 9.69
N GLU A 233 -10.11 8.93 9.64
CA GLU A 233 -8.98 9.32 10.48
C GLU A 233 -9.49 9.68 11.88
N THR A 234 -9.06 8.92 12.89
CA THR A 234 -9.50 9.07 14.28
C THR A 234 -8.35 9.20 15.28
N LYS A 235 -7.10 9.38 14.83
CA LYS A 235 -5.94 9.44 15.73
C LYS A 235 -6.07 10.52 16.81
N CYS A 236 -6.53 11.73 16.44
CA CYS A 236 -6.75 12.80 17.39
C CYS A 236 -7.90 12.48 18.38
N ALA A 237 -8.90 11.75 17.90
CA ALA A 237 -10.12 11.43 18.65
C ALA A 237 -9.88 10.47 19.84
N ARG A 238 -8.69 9.94 20.00
CA ARG A 238 -8.30 9.21 21.22
C ARG A 238 -8.18 10.08 22.47
N CYS A 239 -7.82 11.36 22.29
CA CYS A 239 -7.55 12.27 23.42
C CYS A 239 -8.50 13.46 23.46
N HIS A 240 -9.01 13.91 22.32
CA HIS A 240 -9.91 15.08 22.16
C HIS A 240 -10.62 14.96 20.81
N ASP A 241 -11.70 15.69 20.61
CA ASP A 241 -12.37 15.77 19.33
C ASP A 241 -11.38 16.30 18.26
N SER A 242 -11.42 15.76 17.08
CA SER A 242 -10.49 16.17 16.03
C SER A 242 -10.72 17.63 15.65
N PRO A 243 -9.68 18.48 15.66
CA PRO A 243 -9.82 19.87 15.19
C PRO A 243 -9.81 19.96 13.66
N ALA A 244 -9.51 18.88 12.96
CA ALA A 244 -9.31 18.83 11.51
C ALA A 244 -10.30 17.92 10.78
N HIS A 245 -11.00 17.05 11.50
CA HIS A 245 -11.97 16.07 10.98
C HIS A 245 -13.26 16.13 11.81
N THR A 246 -14.29 15.48 11.31
CA THR A 246 -15.56 15.32 12.04
C THR A 246 -15.50 14.27 13.15
N SER A 247 -14.40 13.52 13.24
CA SER A 247 -14.22 12.44 14.22
C SER A 247 -14.18 12.94 15.66
N LYS A 248 -14.90 12.22 16.52
CA LYS A 248 -15.11 12.54 17.94
C LYS A 248 -14.55 11.45 18.85
N GLN A 249 -14.17 11.86 20.09
CA GLN A 249 -13.73 10.92 21.13
C GLN A 249 -14.73 9.79 21.35
N GLU A 250 -16.01 10.13 21.39
CA GLU A 250 -17.08 9.18 21.63
C GLU A 250 -17.05 8.02 20.62
N GLN A 251 -16.84 8.29 19.32
CA GLN A 251 -16.78 7.27 18.27
C GLN A 251 -15.63 6.27 18.51
N VAL A 252 -14.47 6.76 18.92
CA VAL A 252 -13.31 5.90 19.21
C VAL A 252 -13.54 5.03 20.42
N PHE A 253 -14.11 5.60 21.49
CA PHE A 253 -14.36 4.87 22.73
C PHE A 253 -15.54 3.91 22.62
N ALA A 254 -16.55 4.22 21.81
CA ALA A 254 -17.65 3.28 21.48
C ALA A 254 -17.12 2.03 20.74
N LEU A 255 -16.27 2.22 19.75
CA LEU A 255 -15.60 1.10 19.07
C LEU A 255 -14.65 0.34 20.02
N ALA A 256 -13.92 1.05 20.88
CA ALA A 256 -13.08 0.41 21.89
C ALA A 256 -13.92 -0.46 22.85
N ALA A 257 -15.09 0.00 23.24
CA ALA A 257 -16.01 -0.74 24.08
C ALA A 257 -16.58 -1.99 23.36
N LEU A 258 -16.88 -1.91 22.06
CA LEU A 258 -17.25 -3.09 21.25
C LEU A 258 -16.11 -4.13 21.22
N LEU A 259 -14.86 -3.69 21.03
CA LEU A 259 -13.69 -4.56 21.04
C LEU A 259 -13.39 -5.15 22.42
N GLU A 260 -13.63 -4.40 23.51
CA GLU A 260 -13.51 -4.88 24.89
C GLU A 260 -14.68 -5.76 25.35
N THR A 261 -15.79 -5.73 24.60
CA THR A 261 -17.08 -6.39 24.95
C THR A 261 -17.73 -5.86 26.24
N LYS A 262 -17.37 -4.68 26.66
CA LYS A 262 -17.86 -4.00 27.88
C LYS A 262 -17.58 -2.49 27.81
N ALA A 263 -18.21 -1.74 28.70
CA ALA A 263 -17.93 -0.31 28.84
C ALA A 263 -16.44 -0.04 29.10
N VAL A 264 -15.92 1.01 28.47
CA VAL A 264 -14.54 1.46 28.59
C VAL A 264 -14.50 2.84 29.26
N LYS A 265 -13.64 2.99 30.26
CA LYS A 265 -13.41 4.28 30.91
C LYS A 265 -12.33 5.08 30.20
N VAL A 266 -12.59 6.35 29.98
CA VAL A 266 -11.60 7.30 29.46
C VAL A 266 -10.51 7.51 30.51
N PRO A 267 -9.22 7.18 30.22
CA PRO A 267 -8.17 7.26 31.21
C PRO A 267 -7.70 8.71 31.43
N ALA A 268 -7.34 9.03 32.67
CA ALA A 268 -6.79 10.34 33.04
C ALA A 268 -5.38 10.59 32.44
N THR A 269 -4.72 9.57 31.96
CA THR A 269 -3.39 9.65 31.35
C THR A 269 -3.44 10.08 29.89
N SER A 270 -4.53 9.81 29.19
CA SER A 270 -4.71 10.14 27.77
C SER A 270 -5.68 11.28 27.50
N SER A 271 -6.44 11.73 28.50
CA SER A 271 -7.39 12.84 28.37
C SER A 271 -7.21 13.84 29.50
N VAL A 272 -7.28 15.13 29.18
CA VAL A 272 -7.20 16.25 30.13
C VAL A 272 -8.55 16.91 30.18
N SER A 273 -9.07 17.20 31.42
CA SER A 273 -10.37 17.85 31.56
C SER A 273 -10.40 19.23 30.90
N MET A 274 -11.56 19.63 30.36
CA MET A 274 -11.75 20.97 29.80
C MET A 274 -11.53 22.06 30.85
N ALA A 275 -11.79 21.78 32.13
CA ALA A 275 -11.52 22.72 33.24
C ALA A 275 -10.01 23.05 33.32
N LYS A 276 -9.14 22.00 33.29
CA LYS A 276 -7.69 22.19 33.28
C LYS A 276 -7.20 22.91 32.04
N LEU A 277 -7.76 22.62 30.86
CA LEU A 277 -7.38 23.30 29.62
C LEU A 277 -7.72 24.79 29.60
N ARG A 278 -8.71 25.21 30.42
CA ARG A 278 -9.11 26.63 30.58
C ARG A 278 -8.39 27.36 31.72
N GLU A 279 -7.60 26.63 32.51
CA GLU A 279 -6.76 27.25 33.53
C GLU A 279 -5.80 28.25 32.88
N GLY A 280 -5.74 29.48 33.39
CA GLY A 280 -4.93 30.54 32.81
C GLY A 280 -5.61 31.42 31.74
N GLY A 281 -6.93 31.28 31.55
CA GLY A 281 -7.76 32.22 30.78
C GLY A 281 -7.57 32.18 29.26
N ARG A 282 -6.83 31.21 28.72
CA ARG A 282 -6.67 31.02 27.26
C ARG A 282 -7.80 30.15 26.71
N LYS A 283 -8.29 30.48 25.52
CA LYS A 283 -9.22 29.60 24.79
C LYS A 283 -8.47 28.34 24.34
N PRO A 284 -8.90 27.14 24.73
CA PRO A 284 -8.30 25.91 24.27
C PRO A 284 -8.39 25.77 22.74
N LEU A 285 -7.35 25.21 22.13
CA LEU A 285 -7.34 24.89 20.70
C LEU A 285 -8.01 23.56 20.39
N ILE A 286 -8.27 22.75 21.42
CA ILE A 286 -8.88 21.42 21.33
C ILE A 286 -10.14 21.39 22.22
N GLU A 287 -11.05 20.49 21.86
CA GLU A 287 -12.27 20.23 22.62
C GLU A 287 -12.22 18.78 23.12
N VAL A 288 -12.34 18.62 24.44
CA VAL A 288 -12.46 17.33 25.12
C VAL A 288 -13.93 17.14 25.46
N THR A 289 -14.60 16.23 24.79
CA THR A 289 -16.03 15.95 25.01
C THR A 289 -16.25 14.81 25.99
N LEU A 290 -15.26 13.94 26.16
CA LEU A 290 -15.27 12.88 27.16
C LEU A 290 -14.26 13.18 28.25
N GLU A 291 -14.77 13.63 29.42
CA GLU A 291 -13.95 13.89 30.61
C GLU A 291 -13.26 12.59 31.12
N PRO A 292 -12.04 12.68 31.68
CA PRO A 292 -11.40 11.56 32.34
C PRO A 292 -12.30 10.83 33.31
N GLY A 293 -12.38 9.51 33.22
CA GLY A 293 -13.25 8.68 34.05
C GLY A 293 -14.66 8.43 33.48
N THR A 294 -15.06 9.13 32.42
CA THR A 294 -16.31 8.85 31.71
C THR A 294 -16.33 7.42 31.20
N SER A 295 -17.43 6.70 31.41
CA SER A 295 -17.68 5.35 30.91
C SER A 295 -18.45 5.42 29.61
N VAL A 296 -17.97 4.74 28.57
CA VAL A 296 -18.61 4.67 27.24
C VAL A 296 -19.04 3.24 26.98
N GLU A 297 -20.33 3.05 26.68
CA GLU A 297 -20.94 1.76 26.41
C GLU A 297 -20.67 1.31 24.96
N PRO A 298 -20.65 -0.02 24.68
CA PRO A 298 -20.51 -0.56 23.33
C PRO A 298 -21.67 -0.14 22.43
N HIS A 299 -21.39 0.57 21.33
CA HIS A 299 -22.35 0.83 20.25
C HIS A 299 -21.63 1.18 18.95
N TRP A 300 -22.34 1.04 17.83
CA TRP A 300 -21.80 1.36 16.50
C TRP A 300 -21.93 2.87 16.20
N PRO A 301 -20.81 3.59 15.99
CA PRO A 301 -20.86 5.04 15.84
C PRO A 301 -20.98 5.53 14.39
N PHE A 302 -21.10 4.64 13.38
CA PHE A 302 -21.13 4.99 11.95
C PHE A 302 -22.39 4.45 11.25
N PRO A 303 -23.60 4.89 11.63
CA PRO A 303 -24.84 4.39 11.04
C PRO A 303 -24.95 4.70 9.54
N GLU A 304 -24.19 5.68 9.04
CA GLU A 304 -24.10 6.03 7.63
C GLU A 304 -23.38 4.96 6.77
N PHE A 305 -22.59 4.09 7.37
CA PHE A 305 -21.90 2.99 6.67
C PHE A 305 -22.66 1.68 6.77
N SER A 306 -23.27 1.39 7.90
CA SER A 306 -24.06 0.19 8.15
C SER A 306 -25.06 0.42 9.27
N GLN A 307 -26.27 -0.13 9.16
CA GLN A 307 -27.28 -0.02 10.21
C GLN A 307 -27.14 -1.18 11.19
N GLU A 308 -27.45 -0.94 12.48
CA GLU A 308 -27.40 -1.95 13.55
C GLU A 308 -28.22 -3.23 13.22
N SER A 309 -29.35 -3.09 12.51
CA SER A 309 -30.18 -4.22 12.05
C SER A 309 -29.42 -5.21 11.18
N VAL A 310 -28.38 -4.78 10.46
CA VAL A 310 -27.54 -5.68 9.67
C VAL A 310 -26.80 -6.67 10.58
N ALA A 311 -26.33 -6.20 11.75
CA ALA A 311 -25.70 -7.09 12.72
C ALA A 311 -26.71 -8.01 13.40
N ASP A 312 -27.95 -7.55 13.63
CA ASP A 312 -29.01 -8.38 14.20
C ASP A 312 -29.37 -9.56 13.29
N GLU A 313 -29.30 -9.35 11.97
CA GLU A 313 -29.63 -10.36 10.95
C GLU A 313 -28.47 -11.29 10.59
N LEU A 314 -27.24 -10.76 10.48
CA LEU A 314 -26.11 -11.44 9.86
C LEU A 314 -24.99 -11.85 10.81
N ALA A 315 -24.93 -11.33 12.04
CA ALA A 315 -23.91 -11.72 12.99
C ALA A 315 -24.08 -13.19 13.41
N LEU A 316 -22.97 -13.92 13.50
CA LEU A 316 -22.99 -15.33 13.95
C LEU A 316 -23.47 -15.46 15.40
N ASP A 317 -23.04 -14.52 16.24
CA ASP A 317 -23.55 -14.33 17.60
C ASP A 317 -23.96 -12.87 17.80
N PRO A 318 -25.25 -12.54 17.58
CA PRO A 318 -25.74 -11.16 17.75
C PRO A 318 -25.59 -10.59 19.18
N LYS A 319 -25.26 -11.44 20.16
CA LYS A 319 -25.01 -11.03 21.54
C LYS A 319 -23.53 -10.69 21.81
N ASP A 320 -22.63 -11.18 20.95
CA ASP A 320 -21.19 -10.87 21.04
C ASP A 320 -20.93 -9.50 20.38
N PRO A 321 -20.50 -8.46 21.12
CA PRO A 321 -20.21 -7.15 20.55
C PRO A 321 -19.16 -7.18 19.44
N ARG A 322 -18.19 -8.11 19.49
CA ARG A 322 -17.17 -8.26 18.46
C ARG A 322 -17.72 -8.87 17.17
N ASP A 323 -18.62 -9.86 17.27
CA ASP A 323 -19.30 -10.42 16.10
C ASP A 323 -20.20 -9.37 15.42
N ARG A 324 -20.89 -8.54 16.23
CA ARG A 324 -21.64 -7.40 15.71
C ARG A 324 -20.74 -6.40 14.99
N LEU A 325 -19.64 -6.00 15.65
CA LEU A 325 -18.65 -5.08 15.04
C LEU A 325 -18.12 -5.64 13.72
N ALA A 326 -17.69 -6.90 13.71
CA ALA A 326 -17.17 -7.55 12.52
C ALA A 326 -18.18 -7.49 11.38
N THR A 327 -19.43 -7.84 11.66
CA THR A 327 -20.54 -7.81 10.67
C THR A 327 -20.80 -6.39 10.18
N LEU A 328 -20.91 -5.40 11.06
CA LEU A 328 -21.15 -4.00 10.69
C LEU A 328 -20.04 -3.42 9.80
N VAL A 329 -18.81 -3.87 9.98
CA VAL A 329 -17.67 -3.47 9.14
C VAL A 329 -17.68 -4.20 7.79
N THR A 330 -17.90 -5.53 7.77
CA THR A 330 -17.60 -6.36 6.59
C THR A 330 -18.82 -6.74 5.75
N ALA A 331 -20.05 -6.51 6.23
CA ALA A 331 -21.26 -6.85 5.50
C ALA A 331 -21.32 -6.19 4.12
N PRO A 332 -21.90 -6.85 3.10
CA PRO A 332 -22.05 -6.30 1.76
C PRO A 332 -22.78 -4.95 1.69
N GLN A 333 -23.66 -4.68 2.66
CA GLN A 333 -24.38 -3.41 2.82
C GLN A 333 -23.44 -2.24 3.16
N ASN A 334 -22.30 -2.53 3.77
CA ASN A 334 -21.25 -1.54 4.02
C ASN A 334 -20.40 -1.32 2.75
N GLU A 335 -20.94 -0.55 1.80
CA GLU A 335 -20.20 -0.22 0.57
C GLU A 335 -18.87 0.50 0.86
N ARG A 336 -18.73 1.19 2.02
CA ARG A 336 -17.52 1.90 2.40
C ARG A 336 -16.34 0.94 2.58
N PHE A 337 -16.53 -0.18 3.25
CA PHE A 337 -15.50 -1.21 3.42
C PHE A 337 -14.97 -1.72 2.08
N ALA A 338 -15.87 -2.16 1.20
CA ALA A 338 -15.48 -2.67 -0.11
C ALA A 338 -14.73 -1.63 -0.95
N GLN A 339 -15.19 -0.37 -0.93
CA GLN A 339 -14.55 0.72 -1.66
C GLN A 339 -13.18 1.08 -1.05
N VAL A 340 -13.02 1.08 0.28
CA VAL A 340 -11.72 1.32 0.93
C VAL A 340 -10.72 0.23 0.54
N MET A 341 -11.12 -1.04 0.58
CA MET A 341 -10.25 -2.15 0.18
C MET A 341 -9.88 -2.07 -1.31
N ALA A 342 -10.84 -1.83 -2.19
CA ALA A 342 -10.57 -1.64 -3.62
C ALA A 342 -9.65 -0.43 -3.89
N ASN A 343 -9.84 0.69 -3.18
CA ASN A 343 -8.98 1.87 -3.30
C ASN A 343 -7.55 1.60 -2.82
N ARG A 344 -7.37 0.80 -1.78
CA ARG A 344 -6.04 0.38 -1.30
C ARG A 344 -5.31 -0.48 -2.33
N ILE A 345 -6.01 -1.42 -2.96
CA ILE A 345 -5.45 -2.23 -4.06
C ILE A 345 -5.06 -1.33 -5.23
N TRP A 346 -5.96 -0.43 -5.63
CA TRP A 346 -5.72 0.53 -6.71
C TRP A 346 -4.50 1.40 -6.42
N ALA A 347 -4.43 2.01 -5.24
CA ALA A 347 -3.35 2.91 -4.84
C ALA A 347 -1.98 2.23 -4.90
N ARG A 348 -1.89 0.97 -4.49
CA ARG A 348 -0.64 0.19 -4.56
C ARG A 348 -0.20 -0.07 -5.98
N LEU A 349 -1.12 -0.40 -6.88
CA LEU A 349 -0.80 -0.74 -8.27
C LEU A 349 -0.59 0.50 -9.14
N MET A 350 -1.35 1.56 -8.91
CA MET A 350 -1.33 2.77 -9.73
C MET A 350 -0.46 3.90 -9.13
N GLY A 351 0.04 3.72 -7.91
CA GLY A 351 0.87 4.68 -7.18
C GLY A 351 0.12 5.86 -6.54
N ARG A 352 -1.20 5.93 -6.75
CA ARG A 352 -2.10 6.90 -6.13
C ARG A 352 -3.51 6.31 -6.04
N GLY A 353 -4.23 6.57 -4.96
CA GLY A 353 -5.61 6.16 -4.80
C GLY A 353 -6.58 6.93 -5.68
N ILE A 354 -7.72 6.33 -6.01
CA ILE A 354 -8.89 7.04 -6.55
C ILE A 354 -9.38 8.05 -5.51
N VAL A 355 -9.43 7.65 -4.26
CA VAL A 355 -9.40 8.52 -3.10
C VAL A 355 -7.94 8.65 -2.69
N ASP A 356 -7.43 9.85 -2.71
CA ASP A 356 -5.99 10.15 -2.68
C ASP A 356 -5.27 9.53 -1.49
N GLN A 357 -5.84 9.70 -0.30
CA GLN A 357 -5.36 9.09 0.93
C GLN A 357 -6.34 7.98 1.36
N PRO A 358 -6.00 6.71 1.17
CA PRO A 358 -6.91 5.60 1.50
C PRO A 358 -7.36 5.53 2.95
N TRP A 359 -6.65 6.20 3.86
CA TRP A 359 -6.89 6.20 5.30
C TRP A 359 -7.66 7.44 5.79
N ASP A 360 -7.79 8.49 4.95
CA ASP A 360 -8.45 9.76 5.30
C ASP A 360 -9.32 10.24 4.13
N TRP A 361 -10.55 9.76 4.06
CA TRP A 361 -11.45 10.08 2.97
C TRP A 361 -12.11 11.45 3.11
N GLU A 362 -12.20 11.97 4.34
CA GLU A 362 -12.85 13.26 4.59
C GLU A 362 -12.05 14.40 3.97
N ARG A 363 -10.72 14.34 4.05
CA ARG A 363 -9.83 15.38 3.51
C ARG A 363 -9.24 15.06 2.15
N SER A 364 -9.57 13.91 1.60
CA SER A 364 -9.01 13.45 0.34
C SER A 364 -9.83 13.87 -0.87
N LYS A 365 -9.13 14.08 -2.00
CA LYS A 365 -9.78 14.28 -3.30
C LYS A 365 -10.19 12.94 -3.89
N HIS A 366 -11.36 12.90 -4.48
CA HIS A 366 -11.93 11.75 -5.18
C HIS A 366 -11.88 11.98 -6.69
N SER A 367 -11.09 11.21 -7.41
CA SER A 367 -10.90 11.42 -8.86
C SER A 367 -11.94 10.72 -9.73
N HIS A 368 -12.29 9.48 -9.43
CA HIS A 368 -13.16 8.61 -10.23
C HIS A 368 -14.17 7.83 -9.36
N PRO A 369 -15.15 8.49 -8.73
CA PRO A 369 -16.03 7.82 -7.76
C PRO A 369 -16.87 6.70 -8.39
N ALA A 370 -17.24 6.80 -9.66
CA ALA A 370 -17.98 5.74 -10.35
C ALA A 370 -17.13 4.48 -10.56
N LEU A 371 -15.86 4.64 -10.92
CA LEU A 371 -14.91 3.53 -11.03
C LEU A 371 -14.70 2.85 -9.67
N LEU A 372 -14.55 3.65 -8.62
CA LEU A 372 -14.35 3.11 -7.27
C LEU A 372 -15.56 2.30 -6.79
N ARG A 373 -16.78 2.81 -7.00
CA ARG A 373 -17.99 2.05 -6.72
C ARG A 373 -18.07 0.75 -7.51
N TRP A 374 -17.69 0.78 -8.77
CA TRP A 374 -17.65 -0.42 -9.61
C TRP A 374 -16.64 -1.43 -9.07
N LEU A 375 -15.40 -1.03 -8.77
CA LEU A 375 -14.37 -1.91 -8.18
C LEU A 375 -14.80 -2.47 -6.82
N GLY A 376 -15.45 -1.67 -5.97
CA GLY A 376 -16.01 -2.14 -4.70
C GLY A 376 -17.08 -3.22 -4.91
N ARG A 377 -17.96 -3.04 -5.89
CA ARG A 377 -18.99 -4.05 -6.25
C ARG A 377 -18.37 -5.33 -6.84
N GLU A 378 -17.33 -5.21 -7.66
CA GLU A 378 -16.58 -6.35 -8.17
C GLU A 378 -15.90 -7.14 -7.03
N LEU A 379 -15.37 -6.45 -6.02
CA LEU A 379 -14.83 -7.09 -4.83
C LEU A 379 -15.90 -7.89 -4.08
N VAL A 380 -17.08 -7.31 -3.85
CA VAL A 380 -18.20 -8.01 -3.19
C VAL A 380 -18.68 -9.20 -4.04
N ARG A 381 -18.87 -9.01 -5.35
CA ARG A 381 -19.34 -10.07 -6.27
C ARG A 381 -18.39 -11.25 -6.36
N SER A 382 -17.10 -11.02 -6.23
CA SER A 382 -16.08 -12.08 -6.22
C SER A 382 -15.96 -12.79 -4.86
N GLY A 383 -16.80 -12.48 -3.87
CA GLY A 383 -16.66 -12.99 -2.51
C GLY A 383 -15.46 -12.40 -1.79
N TYR A 384 -15.21 -11.12 -1.99
CA TYR A 384 -14.09 -10.36 -1.42
C TYR A 384 -12.71 -10.89 -1.82
N ASP A 385 -12.61 -11.51 -3.00
CA ASP A 385 -11.34 -11.94 -3.59
C ASP A 385 -10.53 -10.71 -4.05
N ALA A 386 -9.48 -10.40 -3.30
CA ALA A 386 -8.57 -9.30 -3.64
C ALA A 386 -7.83 -9.52 -4.97
N ASP A 387 -7.56 -10.78 -5.33
CA ASP A 387 -6.85 -11.10 -6.58
C ASP A 387 -7.73 -10.90 -7.80
N HIS A 388 -9.06 -11.06 -7.67
CA HIS A 388 -9.99 -10.66 -8.72
C HIS A 388 -9.85 -9.16 -9.06
N VAL A 389 -9.85 -8.30 -8.05
CA VAL A 389 -9.68 -6.85 -8.27
C VAL A 389 -8.28 -6.51 -8.81
N ARG A 390 -7.22 -7.16 -8.29
CA ARG A 390 -5.86 -7.00 -8.84
C ARG A 390 -5.80 -7.39 -10.31
N ARG A 391 -6.39 -8.53 -10.67
CA ARG A 391 -6.45 -9.02 -12.07
C ARG A 391 -7.12 -8.00 -13.00
N LEU A 392 -8.24 -7.41 -12.59
CA LEU A 392 -8.93 -6.37 -13.36
C LEU A 392 -8.03 -5.16 -13.62
N ILE A 393 -7.32 -4.70 -12.60
CA ILE A 393 -6.43 -3.54 -12.71
C ILE A 393 -5.20 -3.87 -13.57
N LEU A 394 -4.51 -4.97 -13.30
CA LEU A 394 -3.28 -5.37 -13.98
C LEU A 394 -3.48 -5.65 -15.48
N ASN A 395 -4.67 -6.15 -15.86
CA ASN A 395 -5.03 -6.35 -17.25
C ASN A 395 -5.54 -5.09 -17.95
N SER A 396 -5.77 -3.99 -17.23
CA SER A 396 -6.24 -2.75 -17.83
C SER A 396 -5.14 -2.06 -18.66
N HIS A 397 -5.54 -1.39 -19.74
CA HIS A 397 -4.62 -0.55 -20.50
C HIS A 397 -4.02 0.58 -19.65
N ALA A 398 -4.75 1.10 -18.66
CA ALA A 398 -4.25 2.15 -17.76
C ALA A 398 -2.98 1.68 -17.02
N TYR A 399 -2.97 0.45 -16.52
CA TYR A 399 -1.80 -0.14 -15.88
C TYR A 399 -0.67 -0.48 -16.87
N GLN A 400 -1.02 -0.97 -18.06
CA GLN A 400 -0.04 -1.48 -19.04
C GLN A 400 0.60 -0.40 -19.92
N ARG A 401 0.27 0.88 -19.74
CA ARG A 401 0.90 1.97 -20.50
C ARG A 401 2.36 2.20 -20.10
N ALA A 402 3.13 2.75 -21.03
CA ALA A 402 4.50 3.17 -20.77
C ALA A 402 4.53 4.27 -19.70
N THR A 403 5.52 4.19 -18.81
CA THR A 403 5.72 5.16 -17.75
C THR A 403 6.11 6.51 -18.33
N ASP A 404 5.47 7.59 -17.88
CA ASP A 404 5.87 8.95 -18.20
C ASP A 404 6.94 9.41 -17.19
N LEU A 405 8.19 9.42 -17.60
CA LEU A 405 9.33 9.78 -16.77
C LEU A 405 9.37 11.29 -16.41
N THR A 406 8.56 12.10 -17.06
CA THR A 406 8.47 13.55 -16.75
C THR A 406 7.56 13.82 -15.55
N GLN A 407 6.70 12.90 -15.20
CA GLN A 407 5.80 13.02 -14.06
C GLN A 407 6.55 12.75 -12.75
N LYS A 408 6.46 13.70 -11.81
CA LYS A 408 7.00 13.54 -10.46
C LYS A 408 6.02 12.81 -9.52
N LEU A 409 4.74 12.92 -9.77
CA LEU A 409 3.67 12.30 -9.00
C LEU A 409 2.64 11.67 -9.97
N PRO A 410 1.95 10.58 -9.55
CA PRO A 410 0.91 9.98 -10.35
C PRO A 410 -0.20 10.98 -10.71
N ASN A 411 -0.57 11.03 -12.00
CA ASN A 411 -1.65 11.88 -12.47
C ASN A 411 -3.00 11.33 -11.97
N PRO A 412 -3.89 12.16 -11.40
CA PRO A 412 -5.21 11.72 -10.94
C PRO A 412 -6.12 11.20 -12.07
N LEU A 413 -5.82 11.49 -13.34
CA LEU A 413 -6.53 10.94 -14.49
C LEU A 413 -5.97 9.61 -15.01
N TYR A 414 -4.89 9.11 -14.43
CA TYR A 414 -4.22 7.85 -14.79
C TYR A 414 -3.91 7.71 -16.29
N VAL A 415 -3.58 8.81 -16.94
CA VAL A 415 -3.28 8.86 -18.38
C VAL A 415 -1.97 8.15 -18.75
N ALA A 416 -1.06 8.08 -17.79
CA ALA A 416 0.19 7.31 -17.85
C ALA A 416 0.63 6.94 -16.44
N PRO A 417 1.26 5.77 -16.22
CA PRO A 417 1.92 5.48 -14.96
C PRO A 417 3.07 6.48 -14.71
N ALA A 418 3.22 6.88 -13.44
CA ALA A 418 4.40 7.63 -13.00
C ALA A 418 5.48 6.69 -12.45
N PRO A 419 6.77 7.10 -12.44
CA PRO A 419 7.81 6.38 -11.74
C PRO A 419 7.45 6.21 -10.26
N ARG A 420 7.62 5.00 -9.73
CA ARG A 420 7.39 4.69 -8.31
C ARG A 420 8.67 4.18 -7.68
N ARG A 421 8.89 4.53 -6.43
CA ARG A 421 9.99 3.97 -5.65
C ARG A 421 9.62 2.56 -5.19
N LEU A 422 10.62 1.70 -5.11
CA LEU A 422 10.49 0.42 -4.43
C LEU A 422 10.36 0.65 -2.92
N SER A 423 9.59 -0.17 -2.23
CA SER A 423 9.59 -0.19 -0.77
C SER A 423 10.95 -0.68 -0.25
N ALA A 424 11.22 -0.43 1.03
CA ALA A 424 12.46 -0.88 1.65
C ALA A 424 12.66 -2.40 1.52
N GLU A 425 11.58 -3.16 1.72
CA GLU A 425 11.58 -4.62 1.57
C GLU A 425 11.87 -5.03 0.13
N GLN A 426 11.25 -4.35 -0.85
CA GLN A 426 11.51 -4.60 -2.26
C GLN A 426 12.96 -4.30 -2.67
N VAL A 427 13.55 -3.22 -2.13
CA VAL A 427 14.96 -2.90 -2.39
C VAL A 427 15.84 -4.05 -1.93
N VAL A 428 15.70 -4.46 -0.67
CA VAL A 428 16.51 -5.55 -0.09
C VAL A 428 16.30 -6.87 -0.84
N ASP A 429 15.05 -7.32 -0.97
CA ASP A 429 14.74 -8.60 -1.61
C ASP A 429 15.16 -8.62 -3.09
N SER A 430 15.03 -7.48 -3.80
CA SER A 430 15.48 -7.36 -5.20
C SER A 430 17.01 -7.44 -5.33
N MET A 431 17.76 -6.91 -4.36
CA MET A 431 19.23 -7.00 -4.37
C MET A 431 19.68 -8.47 -4.27
N PHE A 432 19.08 -9.25 -3.39
CA PHE A 432 19.36 -10.69 -3.29
C PHE A 432 18.88 -11.45 -4.55
N ALA A 433 17.67 -11.17 -5.02
CA ALA A 433 17.11 -11.85 -6.18
C ALA A 433 17.93 -11.61 -7.48
N THR A 434 18.31 -10.36 -7.75
CA THR A 434 19.06 -10.00 -8.97
C THR A 434 20.50 -10.55 -8.97
N THR A 435 21.16 -10.54 -7.81
CA THR A 435 22.51 -11.10 -7.68
C THR A 435 22.50 -12.62 -7.58
N GLY A 436 21.36 -13.22 -7.29
CA GLY A 436 21.24 -14.66 -7.03
C GLY A 436 21.93 -15.09 -5.75
N LYS A 437 22.19 -14.13 -4.84
CA LYS A 437 22.77 -14.41 -3.52
C LYS A 437 21.68 -14.91 -2.59
N PRO A 438 21.86 -16.02 -1.86
CA PRO A 438 20.89 -16.46 -0.86
C PRO A 438 20.73 -15.44 0.27
N PHE A 439 19.49 -15.20 0.69
CA PHE A 439 19.21 -14.39 1.88
C PHE A 439 19.53 -15.20 3.14
N ARG A 440 20.77 -15.12 3.58
CA ARG A 440 21.28 -15.87 4.74
C ARG A 440 21.80 -14.90 5.80
N THR A 441 20.95 -14.61 6.79
CA THR A 441 21.33 -13.85 7.99
C THR A 441 21.59 -14.78 9.17
N GLU A 442 21.92 -14.20 10.29
CA GLU A 442 21.89 -14.86 11.59
C GLU A 442 20.45 -15.23 11.95
N GLU A 443 20.28 -16.12 12.93
CA GLU A 443 18.97 -16.36 13.54
C GLU A 443 18.57 -15.13 14.37
N ALA A 444 17.35 -14.63 14.17
CA ALA A 444 16.85 -13.48 14.89
C ALA A 444 16.36 -13.89 16.29
N SER A 445 17.24 -13.90 17.25
CA SER A 445 16.93 -14.10 18.66
C SER A 445 17.02 -12.78 19.40
N LEU A 446 15.98 -12.41 20.11
CA LEU A 446 15.90 -11.17 20.87
C LEU A 446 15.84 -11.46 22.36
N ASP A 447 16.72 -10.85 23.11
CA ASP A 447 16.71 -10.86 24.58
C ASP A 447 15.93 -9.63 25.07
N ILE A 448 14.75 -9.88 25.64
CA ILE A 448 13.81 -8.82 26.01
C ILE A 448 14.28 -8.06 27.25
N ASP A 449 14.87 -8.76 28.20
CA ASP A 449 15.22 -8.20 29.52
C ASP A 449 16.72 -7.95 29.71
N SER A 450 17.53 -8.22 28.70
CA SER A 450 19.00 -8.13 28.75
C SER A 450 19.65 -9.05 29.80
N ILE A 451 18.92 -10.04 30.31
CA ILE A 451 19.38 -10.97 31.37
C ILE A 451 19.93 -12.26 30.74
N ARG A 452 19.68 -12.45 29.42
CA ARG A 452 20.06 -13.64 28.65
C ARG A 452 19.54 -14.97 29.23
N GLU A 453 18.47 -14.91 29.98
CA GLU A 453 17.78 -16.11 30.40
C GLU A 453 16.95 -16.67 29.23
N GLN A 454 17.04 -17.97 29.01
CA GLN A 454 16.33 -18.66 27.93
C GLN A 454 14.82 -18.44 27.97
N ALA A 455 14.25 -18.22 29.17
CA ALA A 455 12.84 -17.90 29.37
C ALA A 455 12.41 -16.53 28.79
N ASN A 456 13.33 -15.59 28.64
CA ASN A 456 13.10 -14.22 28.18
C ASN A 456 13.60 -13.99 26.76
N SER A 457 14.20 -14.98 26.13
CA SER A 457 14.67 -14.93 24.76
C SER A 457 13.56 -15.34 23.80
N VAL A 458 13.32 -14.54 22.77
CA VAL A 458 12.37 -14.84 21.71
C VAL A 458 13.13 -15.10 20.42
N THR A 459 12.97 -16.30 19.89
CA THR A 459 13.54 -16.68 18.60
C THR A 459 12.49 -16.46 17.51
N LEU A 460 12.79 -15.57 16.58
CA LEU A 460 11.97 -15.29 15.39
C LEU A 460 12.38 -16.14 14.18
N GLY A 461 13.33 -17.06 14.37
CA GLY A 461 13.89 -17.90 13.33
C GLY A 461 14.88 -17.15 12.43
N GLN A 462 15.32 -17.81 11.36
CA GLN A 462 16.21 -17.23 10.36
C GLN A 462 15.38 -16.48 9.32
N PRO A 463 15.52 -15.15 9.19
CA PRO A 463 14.83 -14.38 8.16
C PRO A 463 15.21 -14.86 6.75
N ARG A 464 14.21 -15.02 5.90
CA ARG A 464 14.37 -15.41 4.48
C ARG A 464 13.88 -14.33 3.53
N ARG A 465 13.21 -13.31 4.07
CA ARG A 465 12.66 -12.15 3.39
C ARG A 465 12.78 -10.93 4.29
N ALA A 466 12.86 -9.76 3.68
CA ALA A 466 13.01 -8.51 4.39
C ALA A 466 11.87 -8.24 5.40
N TRP A 467 10.64 -8.60 5.09
CA TRP A 467 9.49 -8.41 6.00
C TRP A 467 9.57 -9.18 7.31
N MET A 468 10.38 -10.25 7.36
CA MET A 468 10.56 -11.06 8.57
C MET A 468 11.46 -10.38 9.60
N LEU A 469 12.16 -9.31 9.22
CA LEU A 469 13.06 -8.59 10.11
C LEU A 469 12.29 -7.79 11.15
N THR A 470 12.92 -7.64 12.30
CA THR A 470 12.51 -6.75 13.38
C THR A 470 13.62 -5.78 13.70
N SER A 471 13.32 -4.75 14.50
CA SER A 471 14.39 -3.89 15.02
C SER A 471 15.32 -4.67 15.93
N THR A 472 16.60 -4.49 15.75
CA THR A 472 17.64 -5.02 16.66
C THR A 472 17.80 -4.15 17.91
N SER A 473 17.04 -3.06 18.05
CA SER A 473 17.14 -2.13 19.18
C SER A 473 16.77 -2.74 20.53
N ASN A 474 16.06 -3.88 20.53
CA ASN A 474 15.72 -4.61 21.76
C ASN A 474 16.85 -5.52 22.23
N GLU A 475 17.86 -5.74 21.42
CA GLU A 475 19.09 -6.42 21.82
C GLU A 475 20.04 -5.38 22.41
N ARG A 476 19.91 -5.14 23.71
CA ARG A 476 20.55 -4.01 24.39
C ARG A 476 22.07 -4.07 24.36
N ASP A 477 22.65 -5.27 24.40
CA ASP A 477 24.06 -5.39 24.72
C ASP A 477 25.00 -5.24 23.54
N ARG A 478 24.66 -5.52 22.32
CA ARG A 478 25.54 -5.35 21.13
C ARG A 478 24.86 -5.87 19.84
N PRO A 479 23.76 -5.27 19.37
CA PRO A 479 23.04 -5.83 18.22
C PRO A 479 23.92 -5.93 16.97
N ALA A 480 24.78 -4.93 16.73
CA ALA A 480 25.68 -4.92 15.57
C ALA A 480 26.79 -5.98 15.63
N LEU A 481 27.17 -6.43 16.82
CA LEU A 481 28.18 -7.48 17.00
C LEU A 481 27.56 -8.87 17.04
N ALA A 482 26.35 -9.01 17.60
CA ALA A 482 25.65 -10.28 17.68
C ALA A 482 24.98 -10.68 16.35
N LEU A 483 24.41 -9.70 15.65
CA LEU A 483 23.62 -9.90 14.43
C LEU A 483 24.09 -8.96 13.28
N PRO A 484 25.37 -9.04 12.84
CA PRO A 484 25.93 -8.07 11.92
C PRO A 484 25.24 -8.04 10.55
N ARG A 485 24.73 -9.15 10.04
CA ARG A 485 24.02 -9.21 8.76
C ARG A 485 22.59 -8.69 8.91
N ILE A 486 21.88 -9.09 9.96
CA ILE A 486 20.54 -8.55 10.27
C ILE A 486 20.62 -7.04 10.42
N GLN A 487 21.60 -6.52 11.20
CA GLN A 487 21.79 -5.08 11.38
C GLN A 487 22.04 -4.39 10.05
N ALA A 488 22.92 -4.92 9.22
CA ALA A 488 23.23 -4.33 7.91
C ALA A 488 22.00 -4.26 6.99
N VAL A 489 21.13 -5.26 7.04
CA VAL A 489 19.86 -5.24 6.29
C VAL A 489 18.88 -4.24 6.89
N CYS A 490 18.73 -4.20 8.21
CA CYS A 490 17.86 -3.23 8.90
C CYS A 490 18.30 -1.78 8.60
N ASP A 491 19.60 -1.50 8.55
CA ASP A 491 20.14 -0.17 8.23
C ASP A 491 19.76 0.25 6.79
N VAL A 492 19.86 -0.66 5.83
CA VAL A 492 19.39 -0.41 4.46
C VAL A 492 17.88 -0.15 4.46
N MET A 493 17.10 -0.99 5.12
CA MET A 493 15.65 -0.82 5.17
C MET A 493 15.25 0.52 5.81
N ALA A 494 15.90 0.92 6.91
CA ALA A 494 15.65 2.20 7.56
C ALA A 494 15.98 3.39 6.65
N ALA A 495 17.09 3.33 5.89
CA ALA A 495 17.45 4.36 4.91
C ALA A 495 16.40 4.51 3.80
N PHE A 496 15.63 3.46 3.51
CA PHE A 496 14.55 3.45 2.52
C PHE A 496 13.14 3.59 3.12
N GLY A 497 13.03 4.05 4.36
CA GLY A 497 11.77 4.41 5.00
C GLY A 497 11.05 3.27 5.72
N TRP A 498 11.70 2.12 5.95
CA TRP A 498 11.14 1.10 6.82
C TRP A 498 11.02 1.60 8.26
N ARG A 499 9.93 1.23 8.89
CA ARG A 499 9.65 1.60 10.28
C ARG A 499 9.81 0.38 11.18
N ALA A 500 10.78 0.44 12.07
CA ALA A 500 11.01 -0.59 13.08
C ALA A 500 9.89 -0.63 14.13
N SER A 501 9.24 0.50 14.39
CA SER A 501 8.10 0.63 15.31
C SER A 501 6.89 1.19 14.55
N ARG A 502 5.74 0.58 14.75
CA ARG A 502 4.46 0.93 14.10
C ARG A 502 3.37 1.22 15.12
N PRO A 503 3.45 2.36 15.83
CA PRO A 503 2.44 2.69 16.85
C PRO A 503 1.09 3.06 16.22
N ASP A 504 1.08 3.49 14.97
CA ASP A 504 -0.08 3.97 14.24
C ASP A 504 -0.19 3.30 12.86
N PRO A 505 -1.40 3.15 12.30
CA PRO A 505 -1.66 2.53 11.00
C PRO A 505 -1.32 3.49 9.85
N VAL A 506 -0.06 3.82 9.67
CA VAL A 506 0.44 4.70 8.61
C VAL A 506 1.02 3.86 7.49
N THR A 507 0.43 3.94 6.30
CA THR A 507 0.92 3.26 5.10
C THR A 507 1.78 4.15 4.21
N ASP A 508 1.83 5.45 4.51
CA ASP A 508 2.65 6.43 3.80
C ASP A 508 4.01 6.51 4.49
N ARG A 509 4.97 5.81 3.93
CA ARG A 509 6.35 5.80 4.43
C ARG A 509 7.14 6.94 3.83
N GLU A 510 8.18 7.40 4.55
CA GLU A 510 9.11 8.38 4.01
C GLU A 510 9.71 7.89 2.69
N SER A 511 9.44 8.64 1.63
CA SER A 511 9.88 8.32 0.27
C SER A 511 10.85 9.34 -0.32
N ALA A 512 11.24 10.37 0.45
CA ALA A 512 12.17 11.39 -0.02
C ALA A 512 13.56 10.78 -0.29
N ALA A 513 14.19 11.23 -1.37
CA ALA A 513 15.57 10.88 -1.65
C ALA A 513 16.49 11.57 -0.63
N ASN A 514 17.44 10.82 -0.09
CA ASN A 514 18.45 11.35 0.81
C ASN A 514 19.85 10.80 0.45
N SER A 515 20.88 11.44 0.95
CA SER A 515 22.29 11.07 0.67
C SER A 515 22.70 9.74 1.33
N LEU A 516 21.98 9.28 2.35
CA LEU A 516 22.27 8.02 3.02
C LEU A 516 22.01 6.83 2.10
N GLN A 517 20.97 6.88 1.27
CA GLN A 517 20.57 5.78 0.39
C GLN A 517 21.69 5.32 -0.57
N PRO A 518 22.30 6.19 -1.40
CA PRO A 518 23.41 5.77 -2.25
C PRO A 518 24.66 5.39 -1.42
N ALA A 519 24.92 6.08 -0.32
CA ALA A 519 26.08 5.81 0.52
C ALA A 519 26.02 4.41 1.15
N ILE A 520 24.88 4.02 1.71
CA ILE A 520 24.71 2.70 2.35
C ILE A 520 24.73 1.55 1.34
N LEU A 521 24.22 1.78 0.12
CA LEU A 521 24.29 0.78 -0.95
C LEU A 521 25.70 0.60 -1.50
N SER A 522 26.48 1.68 -1.63
CA SER A 522 27.81 1.64 -2.22
C SER A 522 28.89 1.17 -1.24
N ASN A 523 28.79 1.57 0.03
CA ASN A 523 29.85 1.40 1.02
C ASN A 523 29.41 0.57 2.24
N GLY A 524 28.13 0.24 2.34
CA GLY A 524 27.61 -0.53 3.48
C GLY A 524 27.97 -2.01 3.41
N THR A 525 27.91 -2.67 4.56
CA THR A 525 28.17 -4.11 4.72
C THR A 525 27.30 -4.95 3.79
N MET A 526 26.02 -4.59 3.64
CA MET A 526 25.10 -5.30 2.76
C MET A 526 25.53 -5.18 1.29
N GLY A 527 25.89 -3.98 0.83
CA GLY A 527 26.37 -3.76 -0.54
C GLY A 527 27.58 -4.62 -0.86
N THR A 528 28.56 -4.65 0.04
CA THR A 528 29.74 -5.51 -0.07
C THR A 528 29.37 -6.99 -0.08
N TRP A 529 28.47 -7.41 0.80
CA TRP A 529 28.05 -8.80 0.91
C TRP A 529 27.37 -9.31 -0.37
N ILE A 530 26.43 -8.55 -0.93
CA ILE A 530 25.69 -8.99 -2.13
C ILE A 530 26.48 -8.88 -3.43
N THR A 531 27.55 -8.06 -3.49
CA THR A 531 28.38 -7.89 -4.69
C THR A 531 29.65 -8.74 -4.67
N ARG A 532 29.98 -9.33 -3.51
CA ARG A 532 31.16 -10.17 -3.37
C ARG A 532 31.02 -11.45 -4.17
N LEU A 533 31.99 -11.74 -5.02
CA LEU A 533 32.07 -13.00 -5.75
C LEU A 533 32.19 -14.17 -4.78
N SER A 534 31.41 -15.21 -5.00
CA SER A 534 31.39 -16.43 -4.18
C SER A 534 30.64 -17.54 -4.94
N ASP A 535 30.84 -18.79 -4.51
CA ASP A 535 30.25 -19.96 -5.14
C ASP A 535 28.71 -19.98 -5.08
N ASP A 536 28.12 -19.29 -4.12
CA ASP A 536 26.67 -19.16 -3.95
C ASP A 536 26.09 -17.89 -4.59
N HIS A 537 26.81 -17.28 -5.54
CA HIS A 537 26.42 -16.00 -6.16
C HIS A 537 26.09 -16.18 -7.65
N GLY A 538 24.85 -15.88 -8.05
CA GLY A 538 24.37 -16.11 -9.42
C GLY A 538 25.08 -15.32 -10.50
N VAL A 539 25.57 -14.09 -10.19
CA VAL A 539 26.38 -13.31 -11.14
C VAL A 539 27.79 -13.88 -11.28
N THR A 540 28.33 -14.53 -10.23
CA THR A 540 29.59 -15.27 -10.33
C THR A 540 29.43 -16.45 -11.26
N ALA A 541 28.36 -17.24 -11.12
CA ALA A 541 28.05 -18.35 -12.03
C ALA A 541 27.92 -17.84 -13.47
N LEU A 542 27.16 -16.76 -13.68
CA LEU A 542 27.02 -16.13 -15.00
C LEU A 542 28.39 -15.73 -15.59
N ALA A 543 29.30 -15.18 -14.76
CA ALA A 543 30.63 -14.81 -15.24
C ALA A 543 31.47 -16.02 -15.66
N PHE A 544 31.28 -17.19 -15.05
CA PHE A 544 31.94 -18.42 -15.45
C PHE A 544 31.37 -19.00 -16.77
N ASP A 545 30.05 -18.92 -16.91
CA ASP A 545 29.33 -19.55 -18.03
C ASP A 545 29.38 -18.72 -19.32
N ALA A 546 29.53 -17.40 -19.23
CA ALA A 546 29.53 -16.50 -20.38
C ALA A 546 30.71 -16.78 -21.33
N LYS A 547 30.41 -16.85 -22.62
CA LYS A 547 31.41 -17.16 -23.66
C LYS A 547 32.27 -15.97 -24.05
N SER A 548 31.73 -14.76 -23.86
CA SER A 548 32.38 -13.52 -24.25
C SER A 548 31.96 -12.38 -23.31
N PRO A 549 32.69 -11.25 -23.26
CA PRO A 549 32.23 -10.02 -22.58
C PRO A 549 30.85 -9.59 -23.05
N SER A 550 30.56 -9.75 -24.34
CA SER A 550 29.29 -9.41 -24.97
C SER A 550 28.14 -10.22 -24.38
N ASP A 551 28.28 -11.54 -24.30
CA ASP A 551 27.28 -12.44 -23.72
C ASP A 551 27.03 -12.10 -22.25
N PHE A 552 28.11 -11.90 -21.47
CA PHE A 552 28.00 -11.53 -20.06
C PHE A 552 27.24 -10.23 -19.85
N VAL A 553 27.52 -9.20 -20.66
CA VAL A 553 26.83 -7.91 -20.56
C VAL A 553 25.35 -8.04 -20.89
N ASP A 554 25.01 -8.73 -21.98
CA ASP A 554 23.61 -8.96 -22.37
C ASP A 554 22.82 -9.67 -21.26
N GLU A 555 23.35 -10.78 -20.76
CA GLU A 555 22.69 -11.57 -19.72
C GLU A 555 22.62 -10.83 -18.37
N LEU A 556 23.66 -10.08 -18.01
CA LEU A 556 23.66 -9.26 -16.81
C LEU A 556 22.57 -8.17 -16.86
N PHE A 557 22.43 -7.48 -18.00
CA PHE A 557 21.39 -6.47 -18.18
C PHE A 557 19.99 -7.06 -18.12
N VAL A 558 19.78 -8.20 -18.77
CA VAL A 558 18.50 -8.92 -18.70
C VAL A 558 18.21 -9.34 -17.26
N ARG A 559 19.15 -9.92 -16.55
CA ARG A 559 19.00 -10.37 -15.17
C ARG A 559 18.71 -9.24 -14.19
N VAL A 560 19.46 -8.13 -14.27
CA VAL A 560 19.37 -7.05 -13.28
C VAL A 560 18.29 -6.03 -13.66
N LEU A 561 18.19 -5.69 -14.95
CA LEU A 561 17.33 -4.62 -15.45
C LEU A 561 16.11 -5.09 -16.24
N THR A 562 16.01 -6.39 -16.54
CA THR A 562 14.94 -6.99 -17.37
C THR A 562 14.80 -6.28 -18.71
N ARG A 563 15.93 -5.88 -19.30
CA ARG A 563 16.03 -5.29 -20.63
C ARG A 563 17.41 -5.57 -21.22
N HIS A 564 17.50 -5.51 -22.53
CA HIS A 564 18.80 -5.54 -23.21
C HIS A 564 19.55 -4.21 -23.01
N PRO A 565 20.90 -4.24 -23.04
CA PRO A 565 21.70 -3.02 -23.06
C PRO A 565 21.48 -2.25 -24.37
N THR A 566 21.57 -0.94 -24.32
CA THR A 566 21.72 -0.12 -25.53
C THR A 566 23.10 -0.38 -26.17
N ALA A 567 23.26 -0.08 -27.45
CA ALA A 567 24.57 -0.23 -28.11
C ALA A 567 25.71 0.50 -27.39
N ALA A 568 25.44 1.70 -26.86
CA ALA A 568 26.41 2.48 -26.10
C ALA A 568 26.76 1.83 -24.75
N GLU A 569 25.75 1.34 -24.01
CA GLU A 569 25.97 0.62 -22.75
C GLU A 569 26.77 -0.65 -23.02
N LYS A 570 26.39 -1.42 -24.02
CA LYS A 570 27.05 -2.67 -24.39
C LYS A 570 28.53 -2.43 -24.69
N ALA A 571 28.84 -1.52 -25.61
CA ALA A 571 30.21 -1.18 -25.97
C ALA A 571 31.06 -0.70 -24.78
N LYS A 572 30.45 0.12 -23.89
CA LYS A 572 31.10 0.59 -22.68
C LYS A 572 31.52 -0.55 -21.76
N TYR A 573 30.58 -1.46 -21.44
CA TYR A 573 30.85 -2.54 -20.48
C TYR A 573 31.68 -3.67 -21.08
N GLU A 574 31.57 -3.93 -22.39
CA GLU A 574 32.48 -4.83 -23.11
C GLU A 574 33.93 -4.34 -23.00
N ALA A 575 34.16 -3.04 -23.21
CA ALA A 575 35.50 -2.45 -23.06
C ALA A 575 36.07 -2.57 -21.63
N TYR A 576 35.20 -2.43 -20.60
CA TYR A 576 35.62 -2.66 -19.21
C TYR A 576 36.02 -4.10 -18.91
N LEU A 577 35.40 -5.07 -19.58
CA LEU A 577 35.59 -6.49 -19.33
C LEU A 577 36.64 -7.13 -20.26
N ALA A 578 37.07 -6.43 -21.31
CA ALA A 578 37.94 -6.98 -22.33
C ALA A 578 39.29 -7.46 -21.75
N ASP A 579 39.86 -6.65 -20.85
CA ASP A 579 41.14 -7.01 -20.23
C ASP A 579 40.91 -8.08 -19.14
N GLY A 580 41.65 -9.18 -19.25
CA GLY A 580 41.58 -10.29 -18.28
C GLY A 580 40.33 -11.17 -18.34
N PHE A 581 39.35 -10.90 -19.22
CA PHE A 581 38.15 -11.75 -19.31
C PHE A 581 38.46 -13.21 -19.67
N ALA A 582 39.43 -13.44 -20.50
CA ALA A 582 39.86 -14.79 -20.91
C ALA A 582 40.47 -15.56 -19.71
N ASP A 583 41.12 -14.87 -18.81
CA ASP A 583 41.81 -15.44 -17.66
C ASP A 583 40.97 -15.45 -16.36
N ARG A 584 39.68 -15.09 -16.43
CA ARG A 584 38.77 -15.02 -15.27
C ARG A 584 38.54 -16.38 -14.61
N VAL A 585 38.71 -17.45 -15.35
CA VAL A 585 38.66 -18.83 -14.88
C VAL A 585 40.08 -19.37 -14.85
N LEU A 586 40.67 -19.44 -13.69
CA LEU A 586 41.98 -20.06 -13.51
C LEU A 586 41.83 -21.57 -13.63
N PRO A 587 42.75 -22.28 -14.29
CA PRO A 587 42.79 -23.73 -14.21
C PRO A 587 42.90 -24.14 -12.75
N PRO A 588 42.26 -25.25 -12.33
CA PRO A 588 42.37 -25.71 -10.97
C PRO A 588 43.85 -25.79 -10.61
N PRO A 589 44.25 -25.19 -9.45
CA PRO A 589 45.64 -25.26 -9.05
C PRO A 589 46.04 -26.72 -9.05
N LEU A 590 47.11 -27.03 -9.73
CA LEU A 590 47.72 -28.36 -9.67
C LEU A 590 47.77 -28.70 -8.16
N SER A 591 46.98 -29.64 -7.75
CA SER A 591 46.76 -29.95 -6.34
C SER A 591 48.11 -30.27 -5.71
N ALA A 592 48.67 -29.27 -5.03
CA ALA A 592 49.70 -29.59 -4.04
C ALA A 592 49.04 -30.56 -3.05
N PRO A 593 49.65 -31.66 -2.73
CA PRO A 593 49.11 -32.57 -1.75
C PRO A 593 48.76 -31.75 -0.51
N PRO A 594 47.60 -31.97 0.13
CA PRO A 594 47.15 -31.12 1.21
C PRO A 594 48.23 -31.08 2.28
N GLY A 595 48.98 -29.99 2.32
CA GLY A 595 49.93 -29.73 3.37
C GLY A 595 49.14 -29.86 4.66
N LYS A 596 49.69 -30.51 5.68
CA LYS A 596 49.07 -30.63 7.01
C LYS A 596 48.55 -29.24 7.39
N ARG A 597 47.25 -29.01 7.23
CA ARG A 597 46.62 -27.75 7.69
C ARG A 597 46.89 -27.71 9.19
N LYS A 598 47.65 -26.72 9.63
CA LYS A 598 47.65 -26.35 11.04
C LYS A 598 46.19 -26.13 11.42
N PRO A 599 45.71 -26.66 12.53
CA PRO A 599 44.37 -26.38 12.99
C PRO A 599 44.15 -24.89 12.91
N ALA A 600 43.10 -24.46 12.21
CA ALA A 600 42.71 -23.07 12.28
C ALA A 600 42.34 -22.80 13.73
N TYR A 601 43.15 -22.04 14.44
CA TYR A 601 42.75 -21.53 15.72
C TYR A 601 41.56 -20.63 15.45
N TYR A 602 40.38 -21.07 15.84
CA TYR A 602 39.24 -20.19 15.94
C TYR A 602 39.58 -19.11 16.96
N VAL A 603 39.92 -17.95 16.47
CA VAL A 603 39.96 -16.76 17.31
C VAL A 603 38.50 -16.39 17.59
N SER A 604 37.93 -16.95 18.64
CA SER A 604 36.68 -16.47 19.18
C SER A 604 36.97 -15.28 20.10
N TRP A 605 36.08 -14.31 20.12
CA TRP A 605 36.19 -13.16 21.02
C TRP A 605 36.27 -13.57 22.49
N SER A 606 35.79 -14.75 22.85
CA SER A 606 35.94 -15.33 24.18
C SER A 606 37.38 -15.72 24.54
N ASN A 607 38.31 -15.79 23.59
CA ASN A 607 39.71 -16.12 23.82
C ASN A 607 40.58 -14.89 24.06
N HIS A 608 39.99 -13.72 24.16
CA HIS A 608 40.67 -12.44 24.44
C HIS A 608 40.43 -11.92 25.86
N LEU A 609 39.87 -12.74 26.74
CA LEU A 609 39.72 -12.43 28.18
C LEU A 609 40.77 -13.19 28.99
#